data_51dc60ec3ab2447feea437ce31614969
#
_entry.id   51dc60ec3ab2447feea437ce31614969
#
_cell.length_a   1.000
_cell.length_b   1.000
_cell.length_c   1.000
_cell.angle_alpha   90.00
_cell.angle_beta   90.00
_cell.angle_gamma   90.00
#
_symmetry.space_group_name_H-M   'P 1'
#
loop_
_entity.id
_entity.type
_entity.pdbx_description
1 polymer ?
#
loop_
_entity_poly.entity_id
_entity_poly.type
_entity_poly.pdbx_seq_one_letter_code
_entity_poly.pdbx_strand_id
1 'polypeptide(L)'
;MTVEKNRITIATIKEGEFNDYIRVIGQVLPSRMIYLDAIEGGRVEERLFEEGAMVKKGDAILRLSNPLLNIGIMQSEADLAYQENELRNTRISMEQERLALKQERIGIHKEFLTKKRRYEQYRRLLEEQLIAREDYRLATEEYEAAREQLLILDERIRQDSLFRLTQIASLDENILNMKRSLTLVRERLENLKVKAPIDGQVGNLEAQIGQSIAAGEHIGQIITADLKVQALIDEHYVERVVQELSLIHIS
;
A
#
# COMPACT_ATOMS: atom_id res chain seq x y z
N MET A 1 -65.94 -24.52 70.33
CA MET A 1 -64.69 -23.77 70.33
C MET A 1 -64.93 -22.55 69.53
N THR A 2 -65.09 -21.41 70.14
CA THR A 2 -65.23 -20.09 69.44
C THR A 2 -63.86 -19.48 69.30
N VAL A 3 -63.45 -19.31 68.05
CA VAL A 3 -62.15 -18.68 67.77
C VAL A 3 -62.38 -17.16 67.69
N GLU A 4 -61.68 -16.42 68.46
CA GLU A 4 -61.76 -14.92 68.46
C GLU A 4 -61.29 -14.39 67.13
N LYS A 5 -62.10 -13.56 66.48
CA LYS A 5 -61.88 -12.98 65.16
C LYS A 5 -60.59 -12.20 65.04
N ASN A 6 -60.04 -11.72 66.18
CA ASN A 6 -58.82 -10.95 66.27
C ASN A 6 -57.53 -11.81 66.17
N ARG A 7 -57.65 -13.12 66.18
CA ARG A 7 -56.50 -14.05 66.10
C ARG A 7 -56.32 -14.75 64.76
N ILE A 8 -57.21 -14.48 63.82
CA ILE A 8 -57.17 -15.10 62.48
C ILE A 8 -57.20 -14.00 61.43
N THR A 9 -56.27 -14.09 60.45
CA THR A 9 -56.30 -13.26 59.26
C THR A 9 -57.09 -14.00 58.22
N ILE A 10 -58.20 -13.40 57.77
CA ILE A 10 -59.04 -13.94 56.68
C ILE A 10 -58.62 -13.21 55.40
N ALA A 11 -58.14 -13.94 54.46
CA ALA A 11 -57.81 -13.40 53.13
C ALA A 11 -58.66 -14.14 52.05
N THR A 12 -59.15 -13.37 51.11
CA THR A 12 -59.84 -13.94 49.93
C THR A 12 -58.80 -14.33 48.90
N ILE A 13 -58.82 -15.57 48.44
CA ILE A 13 -57.97 -16.03 47.37
C ILE A 13 -58.43 -15.30 46.07
N LYS A 14 -57.52 -14.60 45.45
CA LYS A 14 -57.72 -14.01 44.13
C LYS A 14 -56.77 -14.65 43.16
N GLU A 15 -57.29 -15.00 41.98
CA GLU A 15 -56.47 -15.44 40.86
C GLU A 15 -55.71 -14.21 40.32
N GLY A 16 -54.40 -14.32 40.13
CA GLY A 16 -53.54 -13.25 39.67
C GLY A 16 -52.19 -13.81 39.18
N GLU A 17 -51.47 -13.00 38.44
CA GLU A 17 -50.14 -13.36 37.97
C GLU A 17 -49.18 -13.47 39.17
N PHE A 18 -48.46 -14.58 39.24
CA PHE A 18 -47.42 -14.80 40.25
C PHE A 18 -46.07 -14.51 39.62
N ASN A 19 -45.45 -13.43 40.01
CA ASN A 19 -44.12 -13.07 39.55
C ASN A 19 -43.07 -13.60 40.53
N ASP A 20 -42.19 -14.43 40.05
CA ASP A 20 -41.07 -14.97 40.80
C ASP A 20 -39.78 -14.20 40.42
N TYR A 21 -39.12 -13.62 41.41
CA TYR A 21 -37.95 -12.76 41.20
C TYR A 21 -36.70 -13.41 41.76
N ILE A 22 -35.62 -13.42 40.96
CA ILE A 22 -34.30 -13.80 41.43
C ILE A 22 -33.50 -12.53 41.56
N ARG A 23 -33.02 -12.21 42.79
CA ARG A 23 -32.15 -11.07 43.01
C ARG A 23 -30.72 -11.40 42.63
N VAL A 24 -30.18 -10.69 41.66
CA VAL A 24 -28.79 -10.83 41.19
C VAL A 24 -28.07 -9.50 41.23
N ILE A 25 -26.78 -9.54 41.47
CA ILE A 25 -25.92 -8.35 41.37
C ILE A 25 -25.35 -8.34 39.96
N GLY A 26 -25.64 -7.27 39.21
CA GLY A 26 -25.12 -7.03 37.88
C GLY A 26 -24.15 -5.89 37.83
N GLN A 27 -23.22 -5.94 36.87
CA GLN A 27 -22.34 -4.83 36.55
C GLN A 27 -22.68 -4.33 35.16
N VAL A 28 -22.75 -3.01 34.99
CA VAL A 28 -22.92 -2.37 33.70
C VAL A 28 -21.55 -2.23 33.09
N LEU A 29 -21.37 -2.82 31.89
CA LEU A 29 -20.11 -2.82 31.15
C LEU A 29 -20.37 -2.29 29.75
N PRO A 30 -19.38 -1.66 29.08
CA PRO A 30 -19.49 -1.32 27.66
C PRO A 30 -19.64 -2.59 26.84
N SER A 31 -20.46 -2.52 25.79
CA SER A 31 -20.72 -3.67 24.90
C SER A 31 -19.46 -4.11 24.17
N ARG A 32 -18.63 -3.14 23.76
CA ARG A 32 -17.33 -3.38 23.13
C ARG A 32 -16.30 -2.42 23.69
N MET A 33 -15.08 -2.92 23.81
CA MET A 33 -13.90 -2.19 24.19
C MET A 33 -12.81 -2.54 23.18
N ILE A 34 -12.18 -1.54 22.58
CA ILE A 34 -11.09 -1.74 21.61
C ILE A 34 -9.86 -1.02 22.15
N TYR A 35 -8.80 -1.77 22.29
CA TYR A 35 -7.50 -1.24 22.70
C TYR A 35 -6.86 -0.44 21.56
N LEU A 36 -6.17 0.62 21.93
CA LEU A 36 -5.38 1.48 21.08
C LEU A 36 -3.91 1.22 21.36
N ASP A 37 -3.24 0.61 20.38
CA ASP A 37 -1.81 0.36 20.43
C ASP A 37 -1.09 1.22 19.40
N ALA A 38 0.14 1.65 19.70
CA ALA A 38 0.97 2.40 18.77
C ALA A 38 1.43 1.49 17.63
N ILE A 39 1.02 1.75 16.39
CA ILE A 39 1.53 1.04 15.22
C ILE A 39 3.00 1.39 14.97
N GLU A 40 3.35 2.68 15.11
CA GLU A 40 4.72 3.20 14.99
C GLU A 40 5.16 3.85 16.30
N GLY A 41 6.43 3.65 16.67
CA GLY A 41 7.01 4.27 17.84
C GLY A 41 7.36 5.74 17.59
N GLY A 42 7.23 6.55 18.65
CA GLY A 42 7.56 7.97 18.60
C GLY A 42 7.36 8.66 19.94
N ARG A 43 7.65 9.95 19.97
CA ARG A 43 7.37 10.78 21.13
C ARG A 43 5.99 11.41 20.99
N VAL A 44 5.18 11.39 22.02
CA VAL A 44 3.87 12.06 22.04
C VAL A 44 4.07 13.57 21.92
N GLU A 45 3.64 14.13 20.81
CA GLU A 45 3.72 15.56 20.52
C GLU A 45 2.47 16.28 21.00
N GLU A 46 1.29 15.68 20.74
CA GLU A 46 0.01 16.31 21.02
C GLU A 46 -1.07 15.26 21.36
N ARG A 47 -1.91 15.58 22.32
CA ARG A 47 -3.19 14.89 22.58
C ARG A 47 -4.31 15.74 22.01
N LEU A 48 -5.04 15.20 21.05
CA LEU A 48 -6.13 15.89 20.35
C LEU A 48 -7.47 15.69 21.04
N PHE A 49 -7.61 14.59 21.80
CA PHE A 49 -8.78 14.27 22.59
C PHE A 49 -8.38 13.83 23.98
N GLU A 50 -9.18 14.23 24.96
CA GLU A 50 -9.03 13.83 26.37
C GLU A 50 -9.91 12.61 26.68
N GLU A 51 -9.62 11.98 27.84
CA GLU A 51 -10.47 10.92 28.37
C GLU A 51 -11.92 11.37 28.52
N GLY A 52 -12.86 10.52 28.13
CA GLY A 52 -14.28 10.81 28.15
C GLY A 52 -14.81 11.53 26.90
N ALA A 53 -13.96 11.99 25.99
CA ALA A 53 -14.38 12.65 24.76
C ALA A 53 -15.00 11.67 23.77
N MET A 54 -16.02 12.10 23.02
CA MET A 54 -16.62 11.32 21.94
C MET A 54 -15.81 11.50 20.66
N VAL A 55 -15.49 10.40 20.00
CA VAL A 55 -14.70 10.35 18.76
C VAL A 55 -15.43 9.54 17.70
N LYS A 56 -15.18 9.88 16.44
CA LYS A 56 -15.64 9.11 15.28
C LYS A 56 -14.49 8.28 14.73
N LYS A 57 -14.85 7.21 14.03
CA LYS A 57 -13.88 6.39 13.31
C LYS A 57 -13.03 7.24 12.39
N GLY A 58 -11.70 7.15 12.54
CA GLY A 58 -10.72 7.91 11.77
C GLY A 58 -10.24 9.20 12.42
N ASP A 59 -10.88 9.69 13.50
CA ASP A 59 -10.40 10.84 14.24
C ASP A 59 -9.04 10.54 14.87
N ALA A 60 -8.08 11.44 14.72
CA ALA A 60 -6.77 11.32 15.35
C ALA A 60 -6.87 11.67 16.82
N ILE A 61 -6.50 10.74 17.69
CA ILE A 61 -6.55 10.88 19.15
C ILE A 61 -5.23 11.45 19.67
N LEU A 62 -4.13 10.91 19.19
CA LEU A 62 -2.77 11.30 19.53
C LEU A 62 -1.96 11.54 18.26
N ARG A 63 -1.01 12.47 18.36
CA ARG A 63 0.05 12.66 17.36
C ARG A 63 1.39 12.32 17.96
N LEU A 64 2.09 11.39 17.31
CA LEU A 64 3.46 11.03 17.64
C LEU A 64 4.42 11.73 16.71
N SER A 65 5.62 12.02 17.18
CA SER A 65 6.73 12.58 16.40
C SER A 65 7.87 11.57 16.34
N ASN A 66 8.37 11.30 15.14
CA ASN A 66 9.53 10.45 14.92
C ASN A 66 10.48 11.09 13.89
N PRO A 67 11.51 11.85 14.35
CA PRO A 67 12.44 12.51 13.46
C PRO A 67 13.21 11.58 12.53
N LEU A 68 13.53 10.34 12.97
CA LEU A 68 14.25 9.36 12.16
C LEU A 68 13.41 8.90 10.96
N LEU A 69 12.10 8.74 11.15
CA LEU A 69 11.18 8.40 10.07
C LEU A 69 11.09 9.54 9.04
N ASN A 70 11.04 10.80 9.50
CA ASN A 70 11.05 11.96 8.62
C ASN A 70 12.33 12.04 7.77
N ILE A 71 13.49 11.82 8.38
CA ILE A 71 14.78 11.76 7.66
C ILE A 71 14.76 10.63 6.63
N GLY A 72 14.26 9.45 6.98
CA GLY A 72 14.14 8.32 6.07
C GLY A 72 13.25 8.60 4.86
N ILE A 73 12.17 9.35 5.03
CA ILE A 73 11.30 9.80 3.91
C ILE A 73 12.07 10.74 3.00
N MET A 74 12.70 11.78 3.56
CA MET A 74 13.48 12.77 2.77
C MET A 74 14.58 12.08 1.96
N GLN A 75 15.25 11.09 2.55
CA GLN A 75 16.29 10.32 1.88
C GLN A 75 15.71 9.48 0.74
N SER A 76 14.60 8.77 0.97
CA SER A 76 13.91 7.98 -0.07
C SER A 76 13.39 8.86 -1.21
N GLU A 77 12.92 10.07 -0.94
CA GLU A 77 12.49 11.04 -1.96
C GLU A 77 13.68 11.57 -2.78
N ALA A 78 14.82 11.85 -2.13
CA ALA A 78 16.03 12.26 -2.81
C ALA A 78 16.59 11.14 -3.71
N ASP A 79 16.62 9.90 -3.23
CA ASP A 79 17.08 8.74 -4.00
C ASP A 79 16.17 8.48 -5.21
N LEU A 80 14.86 8.61 -5.05
CA LEU A 80 13.91 8.50 -6.16
C LEU A 80 14.14 9.60 -7.21
N ALA A 81 14.30 10.85 -6.78
CA ALA A 81 14.56 11.97 -7.68
C ALA A 81 15.88 11.79 -8.45
N TYR A 82 16.93 11.29 -7.78
CA TYR A 82 18.19 10.94 -8.41
C TYR A 82 17.99 9.88 -9.49
N GLN A 83 17.29 8.80 -9.19
CA GLN A 83 17.06 7.70 -10.12
C GLN A 83 16.18 8.12 -11.32
N GLU A 84 15.19 8.97 -11.11
CA GLU A 84 14.38 9.54 -12.20
C GLU A 84 15.22 10.44 -13.13
N ASN A 85 16.18 11.21 -12.59
CA ASN A 85 17.11 12.00 -13.38
C ASN A 85 18.07 11.10 -14.19
N GLU A 86 18.58 10.02 -13.57
CA GLU A 86 19.45 9.06 -14.24
C GLU A 86 18.73 8.37 -15.41
N LEU A 87 17.49 7.96 -15.22
CA LEU A 87 16.65 7.43 -16.31
C LEU A 87 16.49 8.45 -17.45
N ARG A 88 16.26 9.72 -17.11
CA ARG A 88 16.12 10.78 -18.11
C ARG A 88 17.41 10.97 -18.92
N ASN A 89 18.55 11.01 -18.25
CA ASN A 89 19.86 11.16 -18.88
C ASN A 89 20.16 9.95 -19.77
N THR A 90 19.88 8.74 -19.29
CA THR A 90 20.03 7.50 -20.06
C THR A 90 19.17 7.53 -21.32
N ARG A 91 17.91 7.94 -21.23
CA ARG A 91 17.01 8.07 -22.40
C ARG A 91 17.54 9.07 -23.42
N ILE A 92 18.07 10.21 -22.96
CA ILE A 92 18.67 11.23 -23.85
C ILE A 92 19.89 10.67 -24.58
N SER A 93 20.82 10.04 -23.83
CA SER A 93 22.01 9.42 -24.41
C SER A 93 21.67 8.34 -25.45
N MET A 94 20.72 7.46 -25.13
CA MET A 94 20.26 6.41 -26.04
C MET A 94 19.60 6.97 -27.31
N GLU A 95 18.87 8.10 -27.19
CA GLU A 95 18.29 8.75 -28.36
C GLU A 95 19.37 9.39 -29.26
N GLN A 96 20.39 9.98 -28.67
CA GLN A 96 21.54 10.51 -29.42
C GLN A 96 22.26 9.38 -30.18
N GLU A 97 22.51 8.25 -29.54
CA GLU A 97 23.13 7.09 -30.18
C GLU A 97 22.26 6.52 -31.30
N ARG A 98 20.95 6.42 -31.09
CA ARG A 98 19.99 6.01 -32.11
C ARG A 98 20.06 6.91 -33.35
N LEU A 99 20.14 8.21 -33.15
CA LEU A 99 20.26 9.18 -34.26
C LEU A 99 21.60 9.05 -34.98
N ALA A 100 22.70 8.83 -34.25
CA ALA A 100 24.01 8.58 -34.84
C ALA A 100 24.03 7.32 -35.72
N LEU A 101 23.52 6.20 -35.21
CA LEU A 101 23.37 4.95 -35.99
C LEU A 101 22.49 5.14 -37.21
N LYS A 102 21.42 5.93 -37.12
CA LYS A 102 20.56 6.25 -38.25
C LYS A 102 21.30 7.06 -39.35
N GLN A 103 22.14 8.02 -38.93
CA GLN A 103 22.98 8.79 -39.89
C GLN A 103 24.02 7.88 -40.56
N GLU A 104 24.70 7.03 -39.81
CA GLU A 104 25.66 6.04 -40.30
C GLU A 104 24.98 5.12 -41.35
N ARG A 105 23.78 4.62 -41.04
CA ARG A 105 22.98 3.77 -41.92
C ARG A 105 22.68 4.47 -43.24
N ILE A 106 22.31 5.75 -43.23
CA ILE A 106 22.05 6.53 -44.45
C ILE A 106 23.29 6.61 -45.30
N GLY A 107 24.47 6.83 -44.69
CA GLY A 107 25.77 6.89 -45.40
C GLY A 107 26.11 5.55 -46.09
N ILE A 108 26.10 4.45 -45.32
CA ILE A 108 26.39 3.11 -45.81
C ILE A 108 25.37 2.65 -46.86
N HIS A 109 24.09 2.95 -46.67
CA HIS A 109 23.06 2.62 -47.64
C HIS A 109 23.26 3.37 -48.96
N LYS A 110 23.67 4.64 -48.95
CA LYS A 110 24.02 5.39 -50.16
C LYS A 110 25.20 4.76 -50.90
N GLU A 111 26.23 4.35 -50.17
CA GLU A 111 27.40 3.67 -50.75
C GLU A 111 26.99 2.34 -51.39
N PHE A 112 26.23 1.50 -50.67
CA PHE A 112 25.67 0.26 -51.22
C PHE A 112 24.90 0.48 -52.51
N LEU A 113 24.02 1.49 -52.60
CA LEU A 113 23.28 1.80 -53.82
C LEU A 113 24.19 2.22 -54.97
N THR A 114 25.30 2.88 -54.68
CA THR A 114 26.27 3.30 -55.69
C THR A 114 27.04 2.11 -56.25
N LYS A 115 27.53 1.21 -55.35
CA LYS A 115 28.24 -0.01 -55.76
C LYS A 115 27.30 -0.98 -56.48
N LYS A 116 26.05 -1.09 -56.06
CA LYS A 116 25.01 -1.91 -56.74
C LYS A 116 24.76 -1.46 -58.16
N ARG A 117 24.63 -0.13 -58.41
CA ARG A 117 24.43 0.42 -59.76
C ARG A 117 25.62 0.13 -60.66
N ARG A 118 26.86 0.27 -60.14
CA ARG A 118 28.08 -0.04 -60.86
C ARG A 118 28.15 -1.53 -61.22
N TYR A 119 27.86 -2.41 -60.29
CA TYR A 119 27.78 -3.85 -60.52
C TYR A 119 26.75 -4.22 -61.57
N GLU A 120 25.54 -3.65 -61.54
CA GLU A 120 24.47 -3.92 -62.50
C GLU A 120 24.84 -3.40 -63.91
N GLN A 121 25.51 -2.26 -64.00
CA GLN A 121 26.03 -1.70 -65.24
C GLN A 121 27.11 -2.59 -65.82
N TYR A 122 28.10 -3.01 -65.05
CA TYR A 122 29.23 -3.83 -65.49
C TYR A 122 28.76 -5.24 -65.87
N ARG A 123 27.78 -5.79 -65.23
CA ARG A 123 27.15 -7.04 -65.63
C ARG A 123 26.59 -6.96 -67.05
N ARG A 124 25.84 -5.93 -67.43
CA ARG A 124 25.30 -5.72 -68.77
C ARG A 124 26.42 -5.53 -69.81
N LEU A 125 27.43 -4.73 -69.47
CA LEU A 125 28.57 -4.50 -70.38
C LEU A 125 29.40 -5.78 -70.64
N LEU A 126 29.51 -6.64 -69.60
CA LEU A 126 30.17 -7.95 -69.78
C LEU A 126 29.35 -8.91 -70.72
N GLU A 127 28.02 -8.90 -70.49
CA GLU A 127 27.11 -9.68 -71.38
C GLU A 127 27.24 -9.24 -72.84
N GLU A 128 27.49 -7.95 -73.10
CA GLU A 128 27.74 -7.36 -74.43
C GLU A 128 29.23 -7.45 -74.89
N GLN A 129 30.10 -8.06 -74.06
CA GLN A 129 31.54 -8.19 -74.30
C GLN A 129 32.33 -6.86 -74.42
N LEU A 130 31.82 -5.80 -73.75
CA LEU A 130 32.37 -4.46 -73.87
C LEU A 130 33.40 -4.12 -72.71
N ILE A 131 33.59 -5.00 -71.73
CA ILE A 131 34.52 -4.86 -70.63
C ILE A 131 35.31 -6.14 -70.36
N ALA A 132 36.46 -5.98 -69.65
CA ALA A 132 37.25 -7.12 -69.22
C ALA A 132 36.52 -7.87 -68.06
N ARG A 133 36.70 -9.20 -67.97
CA ARG A 133 36.16 -10.00 -66.84
C ARG A 133 36.67 -9.55 -65.46
N GLU A 134 37.87 -9.03 -65.41
CA GLU A 134 38.51 -8.53 -64.18
C GLU A 134 37.79 -7.27 -63.65
N ASP A 135 37.36 -6.35 -64.52
CA ASP A 135 36.61 -5.15 -64.13
C ASP A 135 35.25 -5.53 -63.54
N TYR A 136 34.56 -6.52 -64.11
CA TYR A 136 33.34 -7.02 -63.53
C TYR A 136 33.55 -7.72 -62.18
N ARG A 137 34.65 -8.53 -62.04
CA ARG A 137 34.99 -9.18 -60.77
C ARG A 137 35.22 -8.16 -59.66
N LEU A 138 35.99 -7.12 -59.91
CA LEU A 138 36.22 -6.01 -58.97
C LEU A 138 34.90 -5.30 -58.59
N ALA A 139 34.04 -5.00 -59.54
CA ALA A 139 32.75 -4.39 -59.26
C ALA A 139 31.81 -5.31 -58.43
N THR A 140 31.92 -6.62 -58.60
CA THR A 140 31.20 -7.63 -57.83
C THR A 140 31.68 -7.66 -56.38
N GLU A 141 33.01 -7.72 -56.16
CA GLU A 141 33.63 -7.72 -54.85
C GLU A 141 33.29 -6.42 -54.05
N GLU A 142 33.34 -5.25 -54.70
CA GLU A 142 32.94 -3.98 -54.10
C GLU A 142 31.45 -3.96 -53.72
N TYR A 143 30.58 -4.52 -54.54
CA TYR A 143 29.14 -4.61 -54.24
C TYR A 143 28.86 -5.58 -53.08
N GLU A 144 29.51 -6.74 -53.05
CA GLU A 144 29.34 -7.73 -51.97
C GLU A 144 29.84 -7.18 -50.66
N ALA A 145 30.99 -6.53 -50.63
CA ALA A 145 31.53 -5.88 -49.45
C ALA A 145 30.59 -4.79 -48.91
N ALA A 146 30.05 -3.92 -49.76
CA ALA A 146 29.11 -2.89 -49.35
C ALA A 146 27.78 -3.47 -48.84
N ARG A 147 27.34 -4.59 -49.42
CA ARG A 147 26.16 -5.33 -48.96
C ARG A 147 26.36 -5.91 -47.56
N GLU A 148 27.52 -6.52 -47.34
CA GLU A 148 27.85 -7.11 -46.03
C GLU A 148 27.96 -6.03 -44.95
N GLN A 149 28.58 -4.90 -45.24
CA GLN A 149 28.61 -3.75 -44.28
C GLN A 149 27.21 -3.27 -43.89
N LEU A 150 26.29 -3.18 -44.85
CA LEU A 150 24.90 -2.78 -44.56
C LEU A 150 24.20 -3.81 -43.68
N LEU A 151 24.37 -5.11 -43.92
CA LEU A 151 23.81 -6.18 -43.11
C LEU A 151 24.34 -6.16 -41.69
N ILE A 152 25.65 -5.98 -41.51
CA ILE A 152 26.27 -5.88 -40.18
C ILE A 152 25.74 -4.67 -39.42
N LEU A 153 25.58 -3.51 -40.07
CA LEU A 153 25.02 -2.33 -39.44
C LEU A 153 23.52 -2.52 -39.08
N ASP A 154 22.73 -3.12 -39.95
CA ASP A 154 21.31 -3.40 -39.65
C ASP A 154 21.17 -4.37 -38.46
N GLU A 155 22.05 -5.36 -38.35
CA GLU A 155 22.09 -6.25 -37.17
C GLU A 155 22.51 -5.52 -35.89
N ARG A 156 23.53 -4.63 -35.98
CA ARG A 156 23.95 -3.78 -34.85
C ARG A 156 22.80 -2.89 -34.35
N ILE A 157 22.06 -2.26 -35.30
CA ILE A 157 20.89 -1.42 -34.97
C ILE A 157 19.80 -2.25 -34.27
N ARG A 158 19.58 -3.48 -34.73
CA ARG A 158 18.60 -4.40 -34.13
C ARG A 158 18.98 -4.77 -32.68
N GLN A 159 20.24 -5.16 -32.48
CA GLN A 159 20.77 -5.54 -31.17
C GLN A 159 20.74 -4.35 -30.18
N ASP A 160 21.15 -3.17 -30.64
CA ASP A 160 21.12 -1.93 -29.87
C ASP A 160 19.68 -1.56 -29.47
N SER A 161 18.71 -1.74 -30.37
CA SER A 161 17.30 -1.50 -30.03
C SER A 161 16.78 -2.43 -28.94
N LEU A 162 17.12 -3.73 -28.98
CA LEU A 162 16.76 -4.68 -27.94
C LEU A 162 17.42 -4.34 -26.60
N PHE A 163 18.71 -4.01 -26.64
CA PHE A 163 19.45 -3.61 -25.44
C PHE A 163 18.81 -2.39 -24.78
N ARG A 164 18.49 -1.36 -25.57
CA ARG A 164 17.81 -0.15 -25.03
C ARG A 164 16.47 -0.47 -24.39
N LEU A 165 15.65 -1.31 -25.01
CA LEU A 165 14.36 -1.71 -24.46
C LEU A 165 14.51 -2.40 -23.11
N THR A 166 15.45 -3.34 -22.99
CA THR A 166 15.70 -4.06 -21.73
C THR A 166 16.27 -3.15 -20.66
N GLN A 167 17.20 -2.25 -21.02
CA GLN A 167 17.80 -1.31 -20.08
C GLN A 167 16.76 -0.32 -19.52
N ILE A 168 15.93 0.28 -20.39
CA ILE A 168 14.87 1.21 -19.95
C ILE A 168 13.85 0.47 -19.09
N ALA A 169 13.43 -0.75 -19.48
CA ALA A 169 12.49 -1.53 -18.70
C ALA A 169 13.01 -1.82 -17.28
N SER A 170 14.29 -2.18 -17.16
CA SER A 170 14.93 -2.41 -15.85
C SER A 170 14.98 -1.15 -14.98
N LEU A 171 15.32 0.01 -15.57
CA LEU A 171 15.33 1.29 -14.85
C LEU A 171 13.91 1.72 -14.42
N ASP A 172 12.92 1.56 -15.29
CA ASP A 172 11.52 1.86 -14.99
C ASP A 172 10.98 0.95 -13.86
N GLU A 173 11.35 -0.33 -13.85
CA GLU A 173 10.99 -1.27 -12.77
C GLU A 173 11.62 -0.86 -11.44
N ASN A 174 12.90 -0.47 -11.44
CA ASN A 174 13.57 0.00 -10.23
C ASN A 174 12.87 1.25 -9.66
N ILE A 175 12.52 2.22 -10.51
CA ILE A 175 11.79 3.42 -10.10
C ILE A 175 10.41 3.05 -9.53
N LEU A 176 9.70 2.11 -10.15
CA LEU A 176 8.42 1.64 -9.65
C LEU A 176 8.55 1.02 -8.24
N ASN A 177 9.57 0.21 -8.02
CA ASN A 177 9.84 -0.39 -6.71
C ASN A 177 10.21 0.68 -5.67
N MET A 178 11.02 1.68 -6.02
CA MET A 178 11.30 2.81 -5.14
C MET A 178 10.04 3.63 -4.79
N LYS A 179 9.14 3.87 -5.75
CA LYS A 179 7.86 4.53 -5.50
C LYS A 179 6.96 3.74 -4.55
N ARG A 180 6.91 2.42 -4.69
CA ARG A 180 6.19 1.54 -3.76
C ARG A 180 6.79 1.60 -2.35
N SER A 181 8.12 1.55 -2.25
CA SER A 181 8.82 1.70 -0.96
C SER A 181 8.50 3.03 -0.30
N LEU A 182 8.56 4.13 -1.06
CA LEU A 182 8.21 5.46 -0.55
C LEU A 182 6.75 5.54 -0.05
N THR A 183 5.82 4.88 -0.76
CA THR A 183 4.42 4.80 -0.31
C THR A 183 4.30 4.12 1.05
N LEU A 184 4.99 2.98 1.25
CA LEU A 184 5.01 2.29 2.55
C LEU A 184 5.60 3.15 3.67
N VAL A 185 6.66 3.90 3.39
CA VAL A 185 7.25 4.79 4.39
C VAL A 185 6.30 5.96 4.73
N ARG A 186 5.56 6.48 3.75
CA ARG A 186 4.52 7.49 3.98
C ARG A 186 3.33 6.96 4.79
N GLU A 187 2.93 5.71 4.58
CA GLU A 187 1.91 5.05 5.41
C GLU A 187 2.38 4.93 6.87
N ARG A 188 3.65 4.61 7.09
CA ARG A 188 4.23 4.61 8.44
C ARG A 188 4.18 5.99 9.09
N LEU A 189 4.40 7.07 8.33
CA LEU A 189 4.24 8.44 8.81
C LEU A 189 2.78 8.74 9.22
N GLU A 190 1.81 8.28 8.44
CA GLU A 190 0.39 8.42 8.81
C GLU A 190 0.03 7.63 10.07
N ASN A 191 0.70 6.50 10.33
CA ASN A 191 0.52 5.70 11.54
C ASN A 191 1.07 6.36 12.81
N LEU A 192 1.84 7.45 12.69
CA LEU A 192 2.17 8.32 13.84
C LEU A 192 0.95 9.10 14.36
N LYS A 193 -0.13 9.17 13.60
CA LYS A 193 -1.43 9.64 14.05
C LYS A 193 -2.23 8.44 14.55
N VAL A 194 -2.32 8.25 15.84
CA VAL A 194 -3.15 7.20 16.44
C VAL A 194 -4.61 7.57 16.24
N LYS A 195 -5.32 6.82 15.42
CA LYS A 195 -6.70 7.11 15.01
C LYS A 195 -7.69 6.17 15.68
N ALA A 196 -8.90 6.68 15.96
CA ALA A 196 -10.02 5.87 16.44
C ALA A 196 -10.43 4.80 15.42
N PRO A 197 -10.42 3.50 15.75
CA PRO A 197 -10.84 2.43 14.84
C PRO A 197 -12.36 2.33 14.68
N ILE A 198 -13.11 2.85 15.66
CA ILE A 198 -14.59 2.87 15.72
C ILE A 198 -15.10 4.17 16.30
N ASP A 199 -16.39 4.42 16.13
CA ASP A 199 -17.11 5.48 16.85
C ASP A 199 -17.27 5.07 18.32
N GLY A 200 -17.02 6.00 19.25
CA GLY A 200 -17.13 5.71 20.67
C GLY A 200 -16.59 6.82 21.56
N GLN A 201 -16.39 6.51 22.79
CA GLN A 201 -15.83 7.39 23.81
C GLN A 201 -14.38 6.97 24.12
N VAL A 202 -13.47 7.91 24.20
CA VAL A 202 -12.10 7.67 24.67
C VAL A 202 -12.17 7.25 26.14
N GLY A 203 -11.75 6.03 26.42
CA GLY A 203 -11.66 5.53 27.80
C GLY A 203 -10.38 6.01 28.48
N ASN A 204 -9.68 5.08 29.17
CA ASN A 204 -8.37 5.39 29.74
C ASN A 204 -7.35 5.68 28.63
N LEU A 205 -6.58 6.77 28.76
CA LEU A 205 -5.53 7.20 27.84
C LEU A 205 -4.22 7.40 28.61
N GLU A 206 -3.38 6.36 28.63
CA GLU A 206 -2.16 6.30 29.45
C GLU A 206 -1.02 7.18 28.92
N ALA A 207 -1.06 7.49 27.61
CA ALA A 207 0.00 8.26 26.96
C ALA A 207 0.01 9.72 27.38
N GLN A 208 1.16 10.22 27.83
CA GLN A 208 1.36 11.62 28.23
C GLN A 208 2.20 12.40 27.23
N ILE A 209 1.91 13.70 27.06
CA ILE A 209 2.68 14.59 26.20
C ILE A 209 4.16 14.57 26.60
N GLY A 210 5.05 14.36 25.62
CA GLY A 210 6.49 14.25 25.83
C GLY A 210 7.00 12.84 26.14
N GLN A 211 6.11 11.88 26.43
CA GLN A 211 6.47 10.48 26.64
C GLN A 211 6.93 9.84 25.32
N SER A 212 7.91 8.93 25.42
CA SER A 212 8.32 8.07 24.29
C SER A 212 7.53 6.78 24.33
N ILE A 213 6.89 6.42 23.23
CA ILE A 213 6.08 5.23 23.06
C ILE A 213 6.75 4.31 22.05
N ALA A 214 6.86 3.02 22.37
CA ALA A 214 7.39 2.01 21.47
C ALA A 214 6.30 1.52 20.47
N ALA A 215 6.71 0.98 19.33
CA ALA A 215 5.77 0.30 18.44
C ALA A 215 5.17 -0.93 19.15
N GLY A 216 3.85 -1.10 19.08
CA GLY A 216 3.07 -2.13 19.79
C GLY A 216 2.76 -1.81 21.26
N GLU A 217 3.19 -0.66 21.78
CA GLU A 217 2.88 -0.25 23.15
C GLU A 217 1.41 0.18 23.27
N HIS A 218 0.78 -0.21 24.35
CA HIS A 218 -0.59 0.15 24.67
C HIS A 218 -0.69 1.63 25.02
N ILE A 219 -1.64 2.32 24.40
CA ILE A 219 -1.85 3.77 24.56
C ILE A 219 -3.11 4.04 25.37
N GLY A 220 -4.16 3.25 25.15
CA GLY A 220 -5.46 3.46 25.75
C GLY A 220 -6.54 2.59 25.12
N GLN A 221 -7.79 3.01 25.28
CA GLN A 221 -8.93 2.23 24.77
C GLN A 221 -10.08 3.14 24.33
N ILE A 222 -10.90 2.61 23.41
CA ILE A 222 -12.19 3.21 23.04
C ILE A 222 -13.29 2.27 23.47
N ILE A 223 -14.31 2.84 24.09
CA ILE A 223 -15.52 2.15 24.53
C ILE A 223 -16.70 2.60 23.68
N THR A 224 -17.55 1.64 23.27
CA THR A 224 -18.80 1.98 22.56
C THR A 224 -19.82 2.54 23.55
N ALA A 225 -20.73 3.37 23.05
CA ALA A 225 -21.82 3.93 23.85
C ALA A 225 -22.86 2.86 24.27
N ASP A 226 -22.88 1.70 23.56
CA ASP A 226 -23.75 0.61 23.90
C ASP A 226 -23.28 -0.08 25.17
N LEU A 227 -24.20 -0.25 26.12
CA LEU A 227 -23.95 -0.88 27.41
C LEU A 227 -24.58 -2.29 27.46
N LYS A 228 -23.93 -3.18 28.17
CA LYS A 228 -24.46 -4.50 28.53
C LYS A 228 -24.41 -4.68 30.03
N VAL A 229 -25.39 -5.40 30.56
CA VAL A 229 -25.40 -5.80 31.98
C VAL A 229 -24.85 -7.23 32.06
N GLN A 230 -23.81 -7.41 32.83
CA GLN A 230 -23.28 -8.75 33.17
C GLN A 230 -23.67 -9.06 34.59
N ALA A 231 -24.46 -10.14 34.77
CA ALA A 231 -24.86 -10.62 36.07
C ALA A 231 -24.37 -12.04 36.29
N LEU A 232 -23.88 -12.32 37.49
CA LEU A 232 -23.53 -13.67 37.92
C LEU A 232 -24.71 -14.28 38.60
N ILE A 233 -25.22 -15.39 38.05
CA ILE A 233 -26.37 -16.12 38.58
C ILE A 233 -25.83 -17.38 39.23
N ASP A 234 -26.29 -17.66 40.49
CA ASP A 234 -25.93 -18.86 41.22
C ASP A 234 -26.43 -20.10 40.45
N GLU A 235 -25.63 -21.17 40.46
CA GLU A 235 -25.91 -22.41 39.76
C GLU A 235 -27.31 -23.00 40.13
N HIS A 236 -27.75 -22.76 41.36
CA HIS A 236 -29.05 -23.18 41.84
C HIS A 236 -30.25 -22.62 41.05
N TYR A 237 -30.05 -21.47 40.38
CA TYR A 237 -31.09 -20.79 39.58
C TYR A 237 -30.95 -20.97 38.09
N VAL A 238 -29.94 -21.69 37.61
CA VAL A 238 -29.64 -21.82 36.17
C VAL A 238 -30.81 -22.43 35.39
N GLU A 239 -31.49 -23.43 35.94
CA GLU A 239 -32.65 -24.09 35.29
C GLU A 239 -33.85 -23.14 35.10
N ARG A 240 -33.91 -22.04 35.85
CA ARG A 240 -35.00 -21.05 35.83
C ARG A 240 -34.70 -19.86 34.92
N VAL A 241 -33.47 -19.77 34.43
CA VAL A 241 -33.02 -18.68 33.54
C VAL A 241 -33.29 -19.08 32.09
N VAL A 242 -34.19 -18.38 31.44
CA VAL A 242 -34.51 -18.55 30.02
C VAL A 242 -34.18 -17.29 29.27
N GLN A 243 -33.94 -17.43 27.97
CA GLN A 243 -33.72 -16.29 27.08
C GLN A 243 -35.00 -15.42 27.06
N GLU A 244 -34.86 -14.09 27.09
CA GLU A 244 -35.96 -13.10 27.16
C GLU A 244 -36.54 -12.81 28.55
N LEU A 245 -35.87 -13.19 29.63
CA LEU A 245 -36.26 -12.69 30.95
C LEU A 245 -36.09 -11.14 31.02
N SER A 246 -37.13 -10.48 31.51
CA SER A 246 -37.17 -9.04 31.70
C SER A 246 -36.41 -8.64 32.96
N LEU A 247 -35.60 -7.58 32.88
CA LEU A 247 -35.02 -6.91 34.04
C LEU A 247 -36.04 -5.89 34.60
N ILE A 248 -36.63 -6.18 35.78
CA ILE A 248 -37.71 -5.36 36.36
C ILE A 248 -37.18 -4.22 37.19
N HIS A 249 -35.95 -4.28 37.71
CA HIS A 249 -35.38 -3.27 38.57
C HIS A 249 -33.86 -3.16 38.40
N ILE A 250 -33.40 -1.97 38.09
CA ILE A 250 -31.97 -1.61 38.14
C ILE A 250 -31.86 -0.48 39.16
N SER A 251 -31.26 -0.75 40.30
CA SER A 251 -30.97 0.27 41.34
C SER A 251 -29.48 0.52 41.42
#